data_9cfaae24283fcc0f59177c8845a13b5a
#
_entry.id   9cfaae24283fcc0f59177c8845a13b5a
#
_cell.length_a   1.000
_cell.length_b   1.000
_cell.length_c   1.000
_cell.angle_alpha   90.00
_cell.angle_beta   90.00
_cell.angle_gamma   90.00
#
_symmetry.space_group_name_H-M   'P 1'
#
loop_
_entity.id
_entity.type
_entity.pdbx_description
1 polymer ?
#
loop_
_entity_poly.entity_id
_entity_poly.type
_entity_poly.pdbx_seq_one_letter_code
_entity_poly.pdbx_strand_id
1 'polypeptide(L)'
;MVMAFLYQANVKKMEGEITETLPPAVISGLRRSHRLMQYSRETANLLVVFKEGGLAAFSGIPANEFFDQTIPSDNIFPAAPLNEVLQRLAEATNNKTRVGHMEAFLLQHIITNEQDILIDKAIQLIKQKNGSVRIKDLAVSLHISQDPFEKRFRAQVGSTPKQYASIIRLKKLIDTFSTYSSLTEAAYEAGYFDQSHFIKDFRLFTGQTPKDFFKSSRYW
;
A
#
# COMPACT_ATOMS: atom_id res chain seq x y z
N MET A 1 3.43 -0.17 1.06
CA MET A 1 3.18 -0.44 2.49
C MET A 1 3.03 0.86 3.25
N VAL A 2 2.31 0.87 4.35
CA VAL A 2 2.03 2.08 5.12
C VAL A 2 2.24 1.78 6.61
N MET A 3 2.96 2.67 7.30
CA MET A 3 2.92 2.72 8.75
C MET A 3 2.02 3.88 9.19
N ALA A 4 1.16 3.63 10.17
CA ALA A 4 0.30 4.65 10.76
C ALA A 4 0.66 4.83 12.23
N PHE A 5 0.90 6.08 12.62
CA PHE A 5 1.18 6.50 14.00
C PHE A 5 0.01 7.36 14.47
N LEU A 6 -0.83 6.79 15.29
CA LEU A 6 -2.01 7.42 15.86
C LEU A 6 -1.61 8.14 17.15
N TYR A 7 -1.61 9.44 17.15
CA TYR A 7 -1.19 10.26 18.28
C TYR A 7 -2.35 11.02 18.95
N GLN A 8 -3.57 10.89 18.40
CA GLN A 8 -4.76 11.48 19.02
C GLN A 8 -6.00 10.63 18.68
N ALA A 9 -6.82 10.34 19.69
CA ALA A 9 -8.06 9.58 19.62
C ALA A 9 -7.88 8.12 19.16
N ASN A 10 -8.87 7.48 18.52
CA ASN A 10 -8.86 6.04 18.22
C ASN A 10 -9.28 5.76 16.79
N VAL A 11 -8.72 4.70 16.21
CA VAL A 11 -9.14 4.12 14.94
C VAL A 11 -9.54 2.66 15.16
N LYS A 12 -10.66 2.28 14.59
CA LYS A 12 -11.17 0.92 14.63
C LYS A 12 -11.20 0.32 13.23
N LYS A 13 -10.79 -0.92 13.14
CA LYS A 13 -10.94 -1.75 11.94
C LYS A 13 -12.29 -2.45 12.01
N MET A 14 -13.01 -2.48 10.90
CA MET A 14 -14.30 -3.15 10.76
C MET A 14 -14.18 -4.34 9.81
N GLU A 15 -14.56 -5.52 10.27
CA GLU A 15 -14.66 -6.75 9.46
C GLU A 15 -16.04 -7.38 9.71
N GLY A 16 -16.99 -7.10 8.81
CA GLY A 16 -18.39 -7.45 9.04
C GLY A 16 -18.95 -6.73 10.28
N GLU A 17 -19.44 -7.51 11.26
CA GLU A 17 -19.94 -7.00 12.55
C GLU A 17 -18.83 -6.82 13.61
N ILE A 18 -17.65 -7.36 13.34
CA ILE A 18 -16.52 -7.30 14.29
C ILE A 18 -15.83 -5.95 14.15
N THR A 19 -15.63 -5.29 15.29
CA THR A 19 -14.91 -4.02 15.38
C THR A 19 -13.74 -4.18 16.34
N GLU A 20 -12.53 -3.94 15.85
CA GLU A 20 -11.28 -4.04 16.61
C GLU A 20 -10.59 -2.68 16.67
N THR A 21 -10.21 -2.26 17.89
CA THR A 21 -9.41 -1.03 18.04
C THR A 21 -7.96 -1.31 17.67
N LEU A 22 -7.42 -0.52 16.76
CA LEU A 22 -6.02 -0.64 16.34
C LEU A 22 -5.06 -0.09 17.41
N PRO A 23 -3.88 -0.71 17.56
CA PRO A 23 -2.78 -0.14 18.34
C PRO A 23 -2.38 1.25 17.84
N PRO A 24 -1.74 2.08 18.69
CA PRO A 24 -1.32 3.44 18.32
C PRO A 24 -0.34 3.49 17.14
N ALA A 25 0.46 2.45 16.92
CA ALA A 25 1.36 2.34 15.79
C ALA A 25 1.18 0.99 15.11
N VAL A 26 0.85 1.01 13.82
CA VAL A 26 0.61 -0.20 13.03
C VAL A 26 1.30 -0.12 11.67
N ILE A 27 1.62 -1.30 11.13
CA ILE A 27 2.13 -1.48 9.78
C ILE A 27 1.09 -2.25 8.98
N SER A 28 0.69 -1.69 7.85
CA SER A 28 -0.21 -2.33 6.90
C SER A 28 0.53 -2.70 5.63
N GLY A 29 0.49 -3.98 5.28
CA GLY A 29 0.98 -4.50 4.02
C GLY A 29 0.10 -4.12 2.84
N LEU A 30 0.52 -4.54 1.64
CA LEU A 30 -0.34 -4.48 0.46
C LEU A 30 -1.56 -5.37 0.68
N ARG A 31 -2.69 -4.93 0.16
CA ARG A 31 -3.97 -5.63 0.33
C ARG A 31 -4.55 -6.02 -1.01
N ARG A 32 -5.27 -7.14 -1.02
CA ARG A 32 -6.02 -7.58 -2.20
C ARG A 32 -7.45 -6.99 -2.25
N SER A 33 -7.93 -6.44 -1.12
CA SER A 33 -9.27 -5.88 -1.03
C SER A 33 -9.29 -4.61 -0.16
N HIS A 34 -10.35 -3.82 -0.28
CA HIS A 34 -10.60 -2.68 0.56
C HIS A 34 -10.78 -3.09 2.04
N ARG A 35 -10.60 -2.13 2.93
CA ARG A 35 -10.90 -2.26 4.36
C ARG A 35 -11.69 -1.05 4.81
N LEU A 36 -12.69 -1.30 5.65
CA LEU A 36 -13.42 -0.22 6.31
C LEU A 36 -12.72 0.14 7.62
N MET A 37 -12.53 1.44 7.81
CA MET A 37 -11.93 1.99 9.01
C MET A 37 -12.90 3.01 9.62
N GLN A 38 -13.10 2.95 10.91
CA GLN A 38 -13.90 3.90 11.65
C GLN A 38 -12.96 4.80 12.48
N TYR A 39 -13.00 6.07 12.18
CA TYR A 39 -12.26 7.10 12.90
C TYR A 39 -13.17 7.71 13.95
N SER A 40 -12.68 7.85 15.18
CA SER A 40 -13.37 8.65 16.18
C SER A 40 -13.25 10.14 15.88
N ARG A 41 -14.08 10.96 16.51
CA ARG A 41 -14.01 12.42 16.36
C ARG A 41 -12.63 12.91 16.82
N GLU A 42 -12.07 13.86 16.09
CA GLU A 42 -10.74 14.46 16.38
C GLU A 42 -9.55 13.49 16.26
N THR A 43 -9.73 12.38 15.53
CA THR A 43 -8.61 11.47 15.26
C THR A 43 -7.52 12.18 14.47
N ALA A 44 -6.27 12.06 14.96
CA ALA A 44 -5.10 12.52 14.23
C ALA A 44 -4.05 11.41 14.14
N ASN A 45 -3.52 11.21 12.95
CA ASN A 45 -2.46 10.25 12.69
C ASN A 45 -1.42 10.83 11.72
N LEU A 46 -0.21 10.26 11.77
CA LEU A 46 0.83 10.47 10.78
C LEU A 46 1.02 9.18 10.01
N LEU A 47 0.99 9.27 8.68
CA LEU A 47 1.20 8.13 7.79
C LEU A 47 2.57 8.20 7.14
N VAL A 48 3.32 7.11 7.25
CA VAL A 48 4.57 6.90 6.50
C VAL A 48 4.25 5.93 5.35
N VAL A 49 4.27 6.44 4.13
CA VAL A 49 4.02 5.64 2.92
C VAL A 49 5.35 5.25 2.32
N PHE A 50 5.69 3.97 2.40
CA PHE A 50 6.92 3.45 1.82
C PHE A 50 6.82 3.29 0.32
N LYS A 51 7.91 3.62 -0.39
CA LYS A 51 8.12 3.11 -1.74
C LYS A 51 8.20 1.59 -1.71
N GLU A 52 8.03 0.96 -2.86
CA GLU A 52 8.17 -0.50 -2.96
C GLU A 52 9.55 -0.93 -2.47
N GLY A 53 9.58 -1.91 -1.60
CA GLY A 53 10.82 -2.37 -0.94
C GLY A 53 11.31 -1.51 0.23
N GLY A 54 10.79 -0.29 0.42
CA GLY A 54 11.31 0.64 1.43
C GLY A 54 11.17 0.18 2.88
N LEU A 55 10.24 -0.71 3.21
CA LEU A 55 10.13 -1.28 4.55
C LEU A 55 11.33 -2.18 4.90
N ALA A 56 11.98 -2.78 3.92
CA ALA A 56 13.17 -3.60 4.13
C ALA A 56 14.33 -2.84 4.79
N ALA A 57 14.36 -1.51 4.66
CA ALA A 57 15.35 -0.69 5.36
C ALA A 57 15.22 -0.75 6.90
N PHE A 58 14.07 -1.16 7.42
CA PHE A 58 13.73 -1.18 8.85
C PHE A 58 13.44 -2.57 9.39
N SER A 59 13.25 -3.56 8.52
CA SER A 59 12.83 -4.90 8.92
C SER A 59 13.53 -5.96 8.09
N GLY A 60 14.09 -6.98 8.76
CA GLY A 60 14.55 -8.21 8.11
C GLY A 60 13.42 -9.16 7.68
N ILE A 61 12.16 -8.82 7.98
CA ILE A 61 10.99 -9.63 7.64
C ILE A 61 10.63 -9.41 6.17
N PRO A 62 10.53 -10.47 5.35
CA PRO A 62 10.12 -10.33 3.95
C PRO A 62 8.76 -9.65 3.83
N ALA A 63 8.60 -8.78 2.83
CA ALA A 63 7.41 -7.95 2.65
C ALA A 63 6.11 -8.76 2.46
N ASN A 64 6.18 -10.00 1.95
CA ASN A 64 5.01 -10.87 1.81
C ASN A 64 4.40 -11.33 3.14
N GLU A 65 5.15 -11.31 4.24
CA GLU A 65 4.61 -11.63 5.56
C GLU A 65 3.62 -10.57 6.05
N PHE A 66 3.65 -9.38 5.48
CA PHE A 66 2.69 -8.30 5.75
C PHE A 66 1.49 -8.29 4.79
N PHE A 67 1.46 -9.19 3.79
CA PHE A 67 0.40 -9.19 2.79
C PHE A 67 -0.97 -9.46 3.42
N ASP A 68 -1.95 -8.60 3.13
CA ASP A 68 -3.30 -8.60 3.73
C ASP A 68 -3.33 -8.43 5.26
N GLN A 69 -2.19 -8.12 5.90
CA GLN A 69 -2.07 -7.97 7.34
C GLN A 69 -2.01 -6.49 7.76
N THR A 70 -2.41 -6.25 8.99
CA THR A 70 -2.06 -5.06 9.76
C THR A 70 -1.55 -5.54 11.10
N ILE A 71 -0.30 -5.25 11.40
CA ILE A 71 0.37 -5.71 12.61
C ILE A 71 0.82 -4.51 13.44
N PRO A 72 0.94 -4.67 14.77
CA PRO A 72 1.54 -3.65 15.63
C PRO A 72 2.99 -3.34 15.20
N SER A 73 3.39 -2.08 15.28
CA SER A 73 4.74 -1.65 14.88
C SER A 73 5.84 -2.09 15.85
N ASP A 74 5.50 -2.52 17.06
CA ASP A 74 6.42 -3.10 18.05
C ASP A 74 6.96 -4.48 17.64
N ASN A 75 6.38 -5.10 16.61
CA ASN A 75 6.99 -6.27 15.96
C ASN A 75 8.26 -5.94 15.16
N ILE A 76 8.51 -4.65 14.86
CA ILE A 76 9.69 -4.20 14.10
C ILE A 76 10.54 -3.26 14.94
N PHE A 77 9.92 -2.33 15.68
CA PHE A 77 10.64 -1.31 16.45
C PHE A 77 10.56 -1.64 17.95
N PRO A 78 11.63 -1.37 18.72
CA PRO A 78 11.57 -1.50 20.17
C PRO A 78 10.47 -0.59 20.76
N ALA A 79 9.77 -1.08 21.77
CA ALA A 79 8.61 -0.40 22.36
C ALA A 79 8.95 0.97 22.96
N ALA A 80 10.13 1.13 23.59
CA ALA A 80 10.50 2.38 24.24
C ALA A 80 10.65 3.54 23.23
N PRO A 81 11.48 3.47 22.16
CA PRO A 81 11.56 4.53 21.15
C PRO A 81 10.26 4.72 20.38
N LEU A 82 9.45 3.65 20.20
CA LEU A 82 8.14 3.75 19.55
C LEU A 82 7.17 4.59 20.39
N ASN A 83 7.13 4.38 21.71
CA ASN A 83 6.30 5.17 22.63
C ASN A 83 6.81 6.62 22.70
N GLU A 84 8.13 6.84 22.72
CA GLU A 84 8.72 8.16 22.73
C GLU A 84 8.33 8.98 21.48
N VAL A 85 8.41 8.39 20.27
CA VAL A 85 8.01 9.10 19.06
C VAL A 85 6.52 9.41 19.06
N LEU A 86 5.66 8.48 19.51
CA LEU A 86 4.22 8.73 19.63
C LEU A 86 3.92 9.90 20.57
N GLN A 87 4.59 9.98 21.72
CA GLN A 87 4.46 11.10 22.63
C GLN A 87 4.89 12.43 21.98
N ARG A 88 6.06 12.46 21.33
CA ARG A 88 6.55 13.64 20.60
C ARG A 88 5.61 14.10 19.49
N LEU A 89 4.94 13.15 18.79
CA LEU A 89 3.93 13.48 17.79
C LEU A 89 2.70 14.14 18.41
N ALA A 90 2.26 13.66 19.59
CA ALA A 90 1.12 14.23 20.31
C ALA A 90 1.40 15.62 20.84
N GLU A 91 2.60 15.86 21.40
CA GLU A 91 3.02 17.14 21.98
C GLU A 91 3.36 18.21 20.93
N ALA A 92 3.68 17.81 19.69
CA ALA A 92 4.07 18.73 18.64
C ALA A 92 2.91 19.66 18.23
N THR A 93 3.17 20.94 18.16
CA THR A 93 2.17 21.98 17.87
C THR A 93 1.87 22.15 16.37
N ASN A 94 2.73 21.62 15.50
CA ASN A 94 2.56 21.75 14.05
C ASN A 94 3.08 20.51 13.29
N ASN A 95 2.63 20.35 12.05
CA ASN A 95 2.96 19.17 11.23
C ASN A 95 4.44 19.12 10.81
N LYS A 96 5.12 20.28 10.65
CA LYS A 96 6.55 20.30 10.32
C LYS A 96 7.38 19.64 11.42
N THR A 97 7.07 19.97 12.67
CA THR A 97 7.72 19.36 13.85
C THR A 97 7.41 17.87 13.93
N ARG A 98 6.16 17.46 13.67
CA ARG A 98 5.78 16.03 13.62
C ARG A 98 6.57 15.25 12.58
N VAL A 99 6.69 15.79 11.38
CA VAL A 99 7.49 15.18 10.31
C VAL A 99 8.95 15.03 10.74
N GLY A 100 9.55 16.10 11.31
CA GLY A 100 10.93 16.06 11.79
C GLY A 100 11.16 14.99 12.88
N HIS A 101 10.23 14.82 13.83
CA HIS A 101 10.32 13.74 14.83
C HIS A 101 10.24 12.36 14.20
N MET A 102 9.37 12.17 13.23
CA MET A 102 9.24 10.90 12.52
C MET A 102 10.47 10.59 11.66
N GLU A 103 11.01 11.58 10.95
CA GLU A 103 12.23 11.42 10.16
C GLU A 103 13.41 11.02 11.05
N ALA A 104 13.60 11.71 12.20
CA ALA A 104 14.64 11.37 13.15
C ALA A 104 14.48 9.94 13.70
N PHE A 105 13.26 9.55 14.06
CA PHE A 105 12.95 8.19 14.51
C PHE A 105 13.31 7.16 13.45
N LEU A 106 12.89 7.35 12.20
CA LEU A 106 13.16 6.42 11.11
C LEU A 106 14.66 6.33 10.81
N LEU A 107 15.37 7.46 10.72
CA LEU A 107 16.81 7.47 10.45
C LEU A 107 17.63 6.71 11.50
N GLN A 108 17.21 6.76 12.77
CA GLN A 108 17.87 6.02 13.86
C GLN A 108 17.64 4.50 13.80
N HIS A 109 16.62 4.04 13.07
CA HIS A 109 16.23 2.64 13.02
C HIS A 109 16.48 1.97 11.67
N ILE A 110 17.23 2.60 10.78
CA ILE A 110 17.67 1.95 9.53
C ILE A 110 18.63 0.83 9.87
N ILE A 111 18.30 -0.40 9.43
CA ILE A 111 19.14 -1.60 9.64
C ILE A 111 19.92 -2.00 8.38
N THR A 112 19.38 -1.70 7.20
CA THR A 112 20.01 -1.99 5.91
C THR A 112 19.48 -1.06 4.84
N ASN A 113 20.23 -0.89 3.77
CA ASN A 113 19.79 -0.15 2.58
C ASN A 113 19.93 -1.00 1.30
N GLU A 114 20.09 -2.31 1.45
CA GLU A 114 20.20 -3.21 0.32
C GLU A 114 18.83 -3.45 -0.32
N GLN A 115 18.74 -3.14 -1.61
CA GLN A 115 17.57 -3.39 -2.44
C GLN A 115 17.92 -4.33 -3.58
N ASP A 116 16.97 -5.14 -4.01
CA ASP A 116 17.12 -6.01 -5.15
C ASP A 116 16.95 -5.22 -6.45
N ILE A 117 18.06 -4.81 -7.07
CA ILE A 117 18.11 -3.99 -8.30
C ILE A 117 17.28 -4.62 -9.44
N LEU A 118 17.24 -5.97 -9.53
CA LEU A 118 16.44 -6.64 -10.55
C LEU A 118 14.95 -6.39 -10.29
N ILE A 119 14.51 -6.47 -9.04
CA ILE A 119 13.12 -6.24 -8.67
C ILE A 119 12.76 -4.75 -8.82
N ASP A 120 13.67 -3.84 -8.51
CA ASP A 120 13.45 -2.40 -8.74
C ASP A 120 13.24 -2.11 -10.24
N LYS A 121 14.03 -2.74 -11.11
CA LYS A 121 13.85 -2.64 -12.56
C LYS A 121 12.50 -3.23 -13.01
N ALA A 122 12.09 -4.37 -12.43
CA ALA A 122 10.78 -4.95 -12.70
C ALA A 122 9.64 -4.00 -12.33
N ILE A 123 9.70 -3.38 -11.13
CA ILE A 123 8.73 -2.37 -10.67
C ILE A 123 8.64 -1.20 -11.64
N GLN A 124 9.78 -0.67 -12.08
CA GLN A 124 9.82 0.42 -13.06
C GLN A 124 9.16 0.02 -14.38
N LEU A 125 9.45 -1.17 -14.92
CA LEU A 125 8.86 -1.66 -16.17
C LEU A 125 7.33 -1.85 -16.04
N ILE A 126 6.85 -2.38 -14.90
CA ILE A 126 5.41 -2.51 -14.64
C ILE A 126 4.75 -1.12 -14.60
N LYS A 127 5.36 -0.15 -13.93
CA LYS A 127 4.84 1.24 -13.85
C LYS A 127 4.84 1.92 -15.22
N GLN A 128 5.92 1.83 -15.99
CA GLN A 128 6.02 2.42 -17.33
C GLN A 128 4.96 1.89 -18.29
N LYS A 129 4.61 0.60 -18.16
CA LYS A 129 3.55 -0.04 -18.97
C LYS A 129 2.16 0.06 -18.31
N ASN A 130 1.98 0.91 -17.30
CA ASN A 130 0.71 1.10 -16.59
C ASN A 130 0.07 -0.22 -16.11
N GLY A 131 0.88 -1.21 -15.71
CA GLY A 131 0.43 -2.52 -15.29
C GLY A 131 0.03 -3.49 -16.43
N SER A 132 0.11 -3.08 -17.69
CA SER A 132 -0.19 -3.92 -18.85
C SER A 132 1.03 -4.73 -19.27
N VAL A 133 1.37 -5.75 -18.48
CA VAL A 133 2.55 -6.61 -18.69
C VAL A 133 2.18 -8.09 -18.55
N ARG A 134 2.80 -8.93 -19.38
CA ARG A 134 2.81 -10.38 -19.17
C ARG A 134 3.99 -10.73 -18.27
N ILE A 135 3.73 -11.36 -17.13
CA ILE A 135 4.75 -11.63 -16.11
C ILE A 135 5.86 -12.54 -16.65
N LYS A 136 5.50 -13.51 -17.49
CA LYS A 136 6.47 -14.38 -18.16
C LYS A 136 7.43 -13.58 -19.04
N ASP A 137 6.92 -12.67 -19.86
CA ASP A 137 7.73 -11.85 -20.78
C ASP A 137 8.62 -10.89 -19.99
N LEU A 138 8.11 -10.35 -18.87
CA LEU A 138 8.89 -9.53 -17.96
C LEU A 138 10.06 -10.30 -17.35
N ALA A 139 9.85 -11.52 -16.86
CA ALA A 139 10.90 -12.36 -16.32
C ALA A 139 11.97 -12.67 -17.39
N VAL A 140 11.56 -13.04 -18.60
CA VAL A 140 12.49 -13.26 -19.74
C VAL A 140 13.32 -12.02 -20.03
N SER A 141 12.71 -10.83 -20.07
CA SER A 141 13.42 -9.56 -20.30
C SER A 141 14.44 -9.20 -19.22
N LEU A 142 14.26 -9.76 -18.03
CA LEU A 142 15.16 -9.60 -16.88
C LEU A 142 16.16 -10.77 -16.74
N HIS A 143 16.21 -11.68 -17.71
CA HIS A 143 17.09 -12.86 -17.73
C HIS A 143 16.96 -13.73 -16.48
N ILE A 144 15.73 -13.92 -15.97
CA ILE A 144 15.45 -14.76 -14.81
C ILE A 144 14.24 -15.69 -15.11
N SER A 145 14.24 -16.90 -14.53
CA SER A 145 13.09 -17.80 -14.57
C SER A 145 11.91 -17.23 -13.76
N GLN A 146 10.68 -17.56 -14.17
CA GLN A 146 9.48 -16.97 -13.59
C GLN A 146 9.36 -17.22 -12.07
N ASP A 147 9.58 -18.46 -11.60
CA ASP A 147 9.39 -18.80 -10.18
C ASP A 147 10.38 -18.07 -9.25
N PRO A 148 11.71 -18.04 -9.50
CA PRO A 148 12.63 -17.22 -8.73
C PRO A 148 12.30 -15.72 -8.79
N PHE A 149 11.88 -15.22 -9.95
CA PHE A 149 11.44 -13.84 -10.10
C PHE A 149 10.25 -13.53 -9.18
N GLU A 150 9.20 -14.33 -9.22
CA GLU A 150 8.01 -14.13 -8.40
C GLU A 150 8.33 -14.23 -6.89
N LYS A 151 9.20 -15.15 -6.49
CA LYS A 151 9.64 -15.30 -5.10
C LYS A 151 10.37 -14.03 -4.61
N ARG A 152 11.35 -13.55 -5.36
CA ARG A 152 12.10 -12.33 -5.04
C ARG A 152 11.18 -11.10 -5.02
N PHE A 153 10.28 -10.98 -6.01
CA PHE A 153 9.32 -9.88 -6.09
C PHE A 153 8.40 -9.85 -4.87
N ARG A 154 7.85 -10.99 -4.45
CA ARG A 154 7.02 -11.08 -3.24
C ARG A 154 7.80 -10.67 -2.00
N ALA A 155 9.03 -11.14 -1.85
CA ALA A 155 9.85 -10.82 -0.69
C ALA A 155 10.12 -9.32 -0.54
N GLN A 156 10.31 -8.60 -1.65
CA GLN A 156 10.59 -7.16 -1.63
C GLN A 156 9.32 -6.30 -1.66
N VAL A 157 8.33 -6.66 -2.47
CA VAL A 157 7.15 -5.80 -2.73
C VAL A 157 5.97 -6.15 -1.83
N GLY A 158 5.87 -7.40 -1.39
CA GLY A 158 4.79 -7.89 -0.52
C GLY A 158 3.58 -8.44 -1.27
N SER A 159 3.61 -8.53 -2.60
CA SER A 159 2.56 -9.14 -3.41
C SER A 159 3.16 -9.83 -4.62
N THR A 160 2.36 -10.63 -5.36
CA THR A 160 2.82 -11.17 -6.63
C THR A 160 3.01 -10.07 -7.68
N PRO A 161 3.90 -10.24 -8.67
CA PRO A 161 4.03 -9.29 -9.77
C PRO A 161 2.69 -9.04 -10.50
N LYS A 162 1.86 -10.08 -10.64
CA LYS A 162 0.52 -10.00 -11.26
C LYS A 162 -0.44 -9.14 -10.45
N GLN A 163 -0.48 -9.33 -9.13
CA GLN A 163 -1.31 -8.51 -8.23
C GLN A 163 -0.85 -7.05 -8.23
N TYR A 164 0.46 -6.81 -8.15
CA TYR A 164 1.02 -5.47 -8.21
C TYR A 164 0.68 -4.78 -9.55
N ALA A 165 0.85 -5.45 -10.67
CA ALA A 165 0.48 -4.92 -11.98
C ALA A 165 -1.02 -4.57 -12.07
N SER A 166 -1.91 -5.38 -11.46
CA SER A 166 -3.34 -5.08 -11.40
C SER A 166 -3.63 -3.82 -10.57
N ILE A 167 -2.92 -3.60 -9.46
CA ILE A 167 -3.04 -2.39 -8.64
C ILE A 167 -2.62 -1.15 -9.44
N ILE A 168 -1.47 -1.21 -10.14
CA ILE A 168 -0.97 -0.10 -10.98
C ILE A 168 -1.97 0.22 -12.10
N ARG A 169 -2.51 -0.80 -12.76
CA ARG A 169 -3.51 -0.66 -13.81
C ARG A 169 -4.79 0.01 -13.32
N LEU A 170 -5.31 -0.44 -12.18
CA LEU A 170 -6.49 0.14 -11.57
C LEU A 170 -6.25 1.60 -11.15
N LYS A 171 -5.12 1.89 -10.52
CA LYS A 171 -4.75 3.25 -10.15
C LYS A 171 -4.72 4.16 -11.38
N LYS A 172 -4.05 3.75 -12.46
CA LYS A 172 -3.99 4.51 -13.71
C LYS A 172 -5.40 4.79 -14.25
N LEU A 173 -6.28 3.79 -14.24
CA LEU A 173 -7.67 3.95 -14.68
C LEU A 173 -8.40 4.99 -13.82
N ILE A 174 -8.30 4.92 -12.50
CA ILE A 174 -8.93 5.88 -11.60
C ILE A 174 -8.43 7.29 -11.89
N ASP A 175 -7.11 7.48 -12.03
CA ASP A 175 -6.49 8.78 -12.29
C ASP A 175 -6.89 9.39 -13.64
N THR A 176 -7.25 8.54 -14.62
CA THR A 176 -7.61 8.98 -15.98
C THR A 176 -9.08 8.81 -16.32
N PHE A 177 -9.93 8.41 -15.36
CA PHE A 177 -11.33 8.07 -15.63
C PHE A 177 -12.12 9.21 -16.29
N SER A 178 -11.87 10.45 -15.89
CA SER A 178 -12.56 11.64 -16.47
C SER A 178 -12.26 11.89 -17.94
N THR A 179 -11.25 11.22 -18.53
CA THR A 179 -10.90 11.35 -19.93
C THR A 179 -11.67 10.38 -20.84
N TYR A 180 -12.38 9.40 -20.27
CA TYR A 180 -13.12 8.39 -21.02
C TYR A 180 -14.59 8.79 -21.19
N SER A 181 -15.15 8.47 -22.33
CA SER A 181 -16.56 8.74 -22.65
C SER A 181 -17.52 7.76 -22.01
N SER A 182 -17.05 6.57 -21.64
CA SER A 182 -17.85 5.52 -21.03
C SER A 182 -17.04 4.58 -20.13
N LEU A 183 -17.77 3.89 -19.26
CA LEU A 183 -17.18 2.85 -18.40
C LEU A 183 -16.59 1.68 -19.22
N THR A 184 -17.23 1.37 -20.35
CA THR A 184 -16.78 0.30 -21.26
C THR A 184 -15.45 0.68 -21.92
N GLU A 185 -15.32 1.90 -22.39
CA GLU A 185 -14.08 2.43 -22.95
C GLU A 185 -12.95 2.40 -21.90
N ALA A 186 -13.22 2.92 -20.70
CA ALA A 186 -12.26 2.90 -19.59
C ALA A 186 -11.77 1.49 -19.24
N ALA A 187 -12.68 0.51 -19.21
CA ALA A 187 -12.33 -0.88 -18.96
C ALA A 187 -11.45 -1.47 -20.08
N TYR A 188 -11.79 -1.20 -21.34
CA TYR A 188 -11.04 -1.68 -22.49
C TYR A 188 -9.62 -1.08 -22.56
N GLU A 189 -9.51 0.24 -22.41
CA GLU A 189 -8.21 0.94 -22.36
C GLU A 189 -7.33 0.49 -21.19
N ALA A 190 -7.94 0.11 -20.06
CA ALA A 190 -7.25 -0.50 -18.94
C ALA A 190 -6.87 -1.97 -19.18
N GLY A 191 -7.18 -2.55 -20.36
CA GLY A 191 -6.82 -3.92 -20.74
C GLY A 191 -7.65 -5.00 -20.06
N TYR A 192 -8.88 -4.68 -19.65
CA TYR A 192 -9.84 -5.70 -19.23
C TYR A 192 -10.50 -6.35 -20.44
N PHE A 193 -10.75 -7.66 -20.34
CA PHE A 193 -11.40 -8.41 -21.40
C PHE A 193 -12.87 -8.01 -21.58
N ASP A 194 -13.56 -7.77 -20.47
CA ASP A 194 -14.95 -7.34 -20.44
C ASP A 194 -15.24 -6.44 -19.26
N GLN A 195 -16.39 -5.74 -19.33
CA GLN A 195 -16.82 -4.80 -18.29
C GLN A 195 -17.15 -5.49 -16.96
N SER A 196 -17.64 -6.73 -16.98
CA SER A 196 -18.00 -7.48 -15.77
C SER A 196 -16.77 -7.80 -14.92
N HIS A 197 -15.70 -8.24 -15.59
CA HIS A 197 -14.40 -8.46 -14.95
C HIS A 197 -13.83 -7.18 -14.33
N PHE A 198 -13.91 -6.07 -15.07
CA PHE A 198 -13.52 -4.77 -14.56
C PHE A 198 -14.31 -4.37 -13.33
N ILE A 199 -15.67 -4.43 -13.37
CA ILE A 199 -16.52 -4.05 -12.23
C ILE A 199 -16.22 -4.92 -11.00
N LYS A 200 -15.98 -6.22 -11.19
CA LYS A 200 -15.63 -7.14 -10.11
C LYS A 200 -14.31 -6.76 -9.44
N ASP A 201 -13.26 -6.54 -10.22
CA ASP A 201 -11.94 -6.14 -9.71
C ASP A 201 -12.01 -4.77 -9.04
N PHE A 202 -12.69 -3.81 -9.67
CA PHE A 202 -12.86 -2.47 -9.13
C PHE A 202 -13.55 -2.50 -7.77
N ARG A 203 -14.65 -3.27 -7.64
CA ARG A 203 -15.37 -3.42 -6.38
C ARG A 203 -14.54 -4.13 -5.32
N LEU A 204 -13.71 -5.10 -5.70
CA LEU A 204 -12.81 -5.78 -4.79
C LEU A 204 -11.83 -4.79 -4.15
N PHE A 205 -11.23 -3.90 -4.94
CA PHE A 205 -10.22 -2.94 -4.47
C PHE A 205 -10.80 -1.72 -3.79
N THR A 206 -11.95 -1.20 -4.24
CA THR A 206 -12.53 0.07 -3.76
C THR A 206 -13.70 -0.12 -2.79
N GLY A 207 -14.32 -1.30 -2.76
CA GLY A 207 -15.55 -1.57 -2.02
C GLY A 207 -16.82 -1.08 -2.71
N GLN A 208 -16.70 -0.36 -3.82
CA GLN A 208 -17.81 0.29 -4.52
C GLN A 208 -17.84 -0.11 -6.00
N THR A 209 -19.02 0.04 -6.63
CA THR A 209 -19.04 -0.05 -8.09
C THR A 209 -18.38 1.19 -8.71
N PRO A 210 -17.80 1.09 -9.93
CA PRO A 210 -17.25 2.28 -10.60
C PRO A 210 -18.24 3.44 -10.67
N LYS A 211 -19.52 3.14 -10.95
CA LYS A 211 -20.57 4.14 -11.04
C LYS A 211 -20.79 4.90 -9.74
N ASP A 212 -20.79 4.19 -8.60
CA ASP A 212 -20.99 4.80 -7.29
C ASP A 212 -19.75 5.57 -6.85
N PHE A 213 -18.58 4.98 -7.08
CA PHE A 213 -17.29 5.57 -6.76
C PHE A 213 -17.09 6.92 -7.46
N PHE A 214 -17.29 7.00 -8.78
CA PHE A 214 -17.10 8.24 -9.54
C PHE A 214 -18.23 9.27 -9.39
N LYS A 215 -19.36 8.91 -8.79
CA LYS A 215 -20.40 9.86 -8.38
C LYS A 215 -20.07 10.55 -7.06
N SER A 216 -19.31 9.90 -6.19
CA SER A 216 -18.93 10.52 -4.92
C SER A 216 -17.84 11.56 -5.18
N SER A 217 -17.99 12.78 -4.66
CA SER A 217 -17.02 13.86 -4.80
C SER A 217 -15.77 13.68 -3.90
N ARG A 218 -15.67 12.57 -3.20
CA ARG A 218 -14.56 12.26 -2.28
C ARG A 218 -13.99 10.89 -2.63
N TYR A 219 -12.89 10.94 -3.36
CA TYR A 219 -11.99 9.80 -3.51
C TYR A 219 -10.86 9.98 -2.48
N TRP A 220 -10.71 9.06 -1.53
CA TRP A 220 -9.63 9.07 -0.51
C TRP A 220 -9.55 10.32 0.36
#